data_dc902753a34c9df3c1f59df49fad6e22
#
_entry.id   dc902753a34c9df3c1f59df49fad6e22
#
_cell.length_a   1.000
_cell.length_b   1.000
_cell.length_c   1.000
_cell.angle_alpha   90.00
_cell.angle_beta   90.00
_cell.angle_gamma   90.00
#
_symmetry.space_group_name_H-M   'P 1'
#
loop_
_entity.id
_entity.type
_entity.pdbx_description
1 polymer ?
#
loop_
_entity_poly.entity_id
_entity_poly.type
_entity_poly.pdbx_seq_one_letter_code
_entity_poly.pdbx_strand_id
1 'polypeptide(L)'
;MYRVGMPRRTDSKARMVTAARGLFRERGYLGTAMSDVLAASAAPRGSVYFHFPGGKEELGTEVVLTHSAETTALINRVALRVDTPGEIIRGFLDASLERLVASGYRQGCAVAPIVLEVPQTSTLSEATRRSFQDSVVILAARLTEKGVPAEAAHPLAAAAYAALEGALIISRSLRSTTSFETLRDVLAAEADRLRDEAAGAGGDGASALAAGGA
;
A
#
# COMPACT_ATOMS: atom_id res chain seq x y z
N MET A 1 34.90 25.73 13.97
CA MET A 1 35.01 24.27 14.18
C MET A 1 33.59 23.69 14.33
N TYR A 2 32.95 23.27 13.21
CA TYR A 2 31.56 22.75 13.20
C TYR A 2 31.59 21.34 13.69
N ARG A 3 30.93 21.07 14.83
CA ARG A 3 30.62 19.72 15.30
C ARG A 3 29.54 19.14 14.37
N VAL A 4 29.93 18.26 13.44
CA VAL A 4 29.00 17.39 12.74
C VAL A 4 28.41 16.46 13.80
N GLY A 5 27.14 16.67 14.13
CA GLY A 5 26.42 15.86 15.11
C GLY A 5 26.41 14.40 14.66
N MET A 6 26.89 13.48 15.53
CA MET A 6 26.72 12.05 15.32
C MET A 6 25.25 11.73 15.12
N PRO A 7 24.86 10.96 14.10
CA PRO A 7 23.47 10.57 13.89
C PRO A 7 22.96 9.82 15.12
N ARG A 8 21.79 10.23 15.63
CA ARG A 8 21.16 9.66 16.83
C ARG A 8 20.86 8.16 16.56
N ARG A 9 20.96 7.30 17.58
CA ARG A 9 20.76 5.82 17.50
C ARG A 9 19.43 5.43 16.81
N THR A 10 18.36 6.18 17.01
CA THR A 10 17.06 6.04 16.32
C THR A 10 17.14 6.22 14.82
N ASP A 11 18.08 7.01 14.32
CA ASP A 11 18.29 7.28 12.90
C ASP A 11 18.86 6.05 12.15
N SER A 12 19.69 5.22 12.77
CA SER A 12 20.29 4.03 12.15
C SER A 12 19.23 2.94 11.88
N LYS A 13 18.28 2.69 12.80
CA LYS A 13 17.19 1.73 12.60
C LYS A 13 16.33 2.15 11.42
N ALA A 14 15.87 3.40 11.42
CA ALA A 14 15.02 3.94 10.37
C ALA A 14 15.70 3.90 8.99
N ARG A 15 17.00 4.24 8.90
CA ARG A 15 17.76 4.15 7.64
C ARG A 15 17.87 2.72 7.15
N MET A 16 18.11 1.73 8.03
CA MET A 16 18.17 0.32 7.66
C MET A 16 16.81 -0.18 7.15
N VAL A 17 15.70 0.17 7.80
CA VAL A 17 14.35 -0.18 7.34
C VAL A 17 14.07 0.45 5.96
N THR A 18 14.42 1.72 5.77
CA THR A 18 14.24 2.42 4.48
C THR A 18 15.08 1.76 3.38
N ALA A 19 16.35 1.44 3.65
CA ALA A 19 17.22 0.76 2.70
C ALA A 19 16.71 -0.64 2.35
N ALA A 20 16.34 -1.44 3.37
CA ALA A 20 15.78 -2.79 3.18
C ALA A 20 14.52 -2.75 2.32
N ARG A 21 13.61 -1.81 2.58
CA ARG A 21 12.38 -1.64 1.80
C ARG A 21 12.67 -1.34 0.33
N GLY A 22 13.62 -0.47 0.03
CA GLY A 22 14.07 -0.21 -1.34
C GLY A 22 14.62 -1.45 -2.03
N LEU A 23 15.48 -2.19 -1.34
CA LEU A 23 16.08 -3.42 -1.85
C LEU A 23 15.05 -4.53 -2.05
N PHE A 24 14.09 -4.71 -1.14
CA PHE A 24 13.02 -5.69 -1.31
C PHE A 24 12.13 -5.37 -2.53
N ARG A 25 11.85 -4.09 -2.79
CA ARG A 25 11.13 -3.68 -4.00
C ARG A 25 11.88 -3.99 -5.30
N GLU A 26 13.20 -3.92 -5.28
CA GLU A 26 14.04 -4.12 -6.48
C GLU A 26 14.42 -5.58 -6.70
N ARG A 27 14.82 -6.29 -5.63
CA ARG A 27 15.51 -7.59 -5.69
C ARG A 27 14.76 -8.72 -5.01
N GLY A 28 13.65 -8.43 -4.33
CA GLY A 28 12.95 -9.40 -3.48
C GLY A 28 13.56 -9.54 -2.09
N TYR A 29 12.86 -10.29 -1.26
CA TYR A 29 13.30 -10.51 0.12
C TYR A 29 14.51 -11.45 0.14
N LEU A 30 14.45 -12.63 -0.47
CA LEU A 30 15.58 -13.58 -0.48
C LEU A 30 16.80 -13.02 -1.22
N GLY A 31 16.59 -12.26 -2.30
CA GLY A 31 17.66 -11.63 -3.08
C GLY A 31 18.37 -10.45 -2.37
N THR A 32 17.98 -10.09 -1.14
CA THR A 32 18.60 -9.01 -0.36
C THR A 32 19.34 -9.57 0.84
N ALA A 33 20.66 -9.39 0.90
CA ALA A 33 21.46 -9.75 2.06
C ALA A 33 21.48 -8.63 3.12
N MET A 34 21.72 -8.97 4.40
CA MET A 34 21.89 -7.98 5.46
C MET A 34 23.09 -7.05 5.21
N SER A 35 24.13 -7.55 4.55
CA SER A 35 25.28 -6.75 4.10
C SER A 35 24.89 -5.65 3.11
N ASP A 36 23.93 -5.93 2.21
CA ASP A 36 23.44 -4.94 1.24
C ASP A 36 22.67 -3.83 1.94
N VAL A 37 21.86 -4.20 2.95
CA VAL A 37 21.12 -3.23 3.78
C VAL A 37 22.09 -2.33 4.53
N LEU A 38 23.14 -2.88 5.12
CA LEU A 38 24.19 -2.11 5.80
C LEU A 38 24.87 -1.12 4.85
N ALA A 39 25.27 -1.61 3.68
CA ALA A 39 25.91 -0.78 2.67
C ALA A 39 24.99 0.38 2.22
N ALA A 40 23.73 0.06 1.90
CA ALA A 40 22.77 1.05 1.41
C ALA A 40 22.32 2.06 2.49
N SER A 41 22.27 1.66 3.77
CA SER A 41 21.87 2.52 4.87
C SER A 41 23.00 3.38 5.45
N ALA A 42 24.25 3.11 5.06
CA ALA A 42 25.45 3.67 5.68
C ALA A 42 25.46 3.49 7.22
N ALA A 43 24.87 2.37 7.71
CA ALA A 43 24.83 2.04 9.12
C ALA A 43 26.11 1.30 9.55
N PRO A 44 26.62 1.53 10.78
CA PRO A 44 27.76 0.79 11.29
C PRO A 44 27.47 -0.73 11.33
N ARG A 45 28.45 -1.57 10.98
CA ARG A 45 28.28 -3.05 10.92
C ARG A 45 27.71 -3.67 12.20
N GLY A 46 28.13 -3.19 13.37
CA GLY A 46 27.64 -3.69 14.66
C GLY A 46 26.20 -3.27 15.00
N SER A 47 25.61 -2.30 14.31
CA SER A 47 24.27 -1.79 14.62
C SER A 47 23.15 -2.73 14.18
N VAL A 48 23.38 -3.63 13.23
CA VAL A 48 22.38 -4.62 12.77
C VAL A 48 21.94 -5.53 13.91
N TYR A 49 22.87 -6.22 14.55
CA TYR A 49 22.57 -7.16 15.64
C TYR A 49 22.00 -6.46 16.88
N PHE A 50 22.29 -5.17 17.02
CA PHE A 50 21.72 -4.35 18.08
C PHE A 50 20.25 -3.99 17.81
N HIS A 51 19.94 -3.59 16.57
CA HIS A 51 18.60 -3.15 16.20
C HIS A 51 17.67 -4.29 15.77
N PHE A 52 18.25 -5.38 15.27
CA PHE A 52 17.55 -6.54 14.74
C PHE A 52 18.21 -7.83 15.23
N PRO A 53 18.08 -8.15 16.53
CA PRO A 53 18.64 -9.39 17.10
C PRO A 53 18.04 -10.65 16.44
N GLY A 54 16.79 -10.60 15.97
CA GLY A 54 16.15 -11.64 15.15
C GLY A 54 16.56 -11.62 13.68
N GLY A 55 17.55 -10.79 13.31
CA GLY A 55 18.14 -10.77 11.98
C GLY A 55 17.20 -10.24 10.90
N LYS A 56 17.25 -10.90 9.74
CA LYS A 56 16.53 -10.46 8.53
C LYS A 56 15.00 -10.56 8.67
N GLU A 57 14.52 -11.53 9.43
CA GLU A 57 13.07 -11.72 9.67
C GLU A 57 12.51 -10.55 10.48
N GLU A 58 13.20 -10.12 11.53
CA GLU A 58 12.79 -8.95 12.31
C GLU A 58 12.86 -7.66 11.50
N LEU A 59 13.92 -7.47 10.71
CA LEU A 59 14.02 -6.35 9.76
C LEU A 59 12.89 -6.38 8.74
N GLY A 60 12.56 -7.57 8.21
CA GLY A 60 11.42 -7.76 7.29
C GLY A 60 10.10 -7.37 7.92
N THR A 61 9.88 -7.76 9.18
CA THR A 61 8.68 -7.36 9.95
C THR A 61 8.58 -5.83 10.08
N GLU A 62 9.67 -5.15 10.42
CA GLU A 62 9.70 -3.68 10.50
C GLU A 62 9.44 -3.02 9.13
N VAL A 63 9.93 -3.61 8.04
CA VAL A 63 9.63 -3.15 6.68
C VAL A 63 8.14 -3.27 6.38
N VAL A 64 7.52 -4.40 6.73
CA VAL A 64 6.07 -4.62 6.53
C VAL A 64 5.25 -3.64 7.35
N LEU A 65 5.56 -3.45 8.64
CA LEU A 65 4.87 -2.50 9.51
C LEU A 65 4.97 -1.06 9.01
N THR A 66 6.18 -0.67 8.57
CA THR A 66 6.40 0.67 7.99
C THR A 66 5.60 0.85 6.70
N HIS A 67 5.57 -0.17 5.83
CA HIS A 67 4.79 -0.15 4.59
C HIS A 67 3.30 -0.03 4.87
N SER A 68 2.76 -0.80 5.82
CA SER A 68 1.36 -0.75 6.22
C SER A 68 0.96 0.63 6.74
N ALA A 69 1.77 1.20 7.63
CA ALA A 69 1.53 2.54 8.17
C ALA A 69 1.53 3.63 7.07
N GLU A 70 2.48 3.56 6.13
CA GLU A 70 2.54 4.50 5.00
C GLU A 70 1.36 4.35 4.03
N THR A 71 0.93 3.12 3.77
CA THR A 71 -0.24 2.82 2.92
C THR A 71 -1.51 3.37 3.57
N THR A 72 -1.71 3.13 4.85
CA THR A 72 -2.81 3.70 5.63
C THR A 72 -2.80 5.23 5.60
N ALA A 73 -1.64 5.83 5.83
CA ALA A 73 -1.49 7.28 5.77
C ALA A 73 -1.74 7.85 4.37
N LEU A 74 -1.36 7.15 3.32
CA LEU A 74 -1.63 7.52 1.93
C LEU A 74 -3.13 7.52 1.65
N ILE A 75 -3.83 6.40 1.93
CA ILE A 75 -5.27 6.26 1.71
C ILE A 75 -6.04 7.36 2.46
N ASN A 76 -5.71 7.59 3.72
CA ASN A 76 -6.34 8.64 4.51
C ASN A 76 -6.09 10.05 3.94
N ARG A 77 -4.85 10.35 3.53
CA ARG A 77 -4.54 11.66 2.92
C ARG A 77 -5.26 11.90 1.62
N VAL A 78 -5.40 10.86 0.78
CA VAL A 78 -6.16 10.96 -0.47
C VAL A 78 -7.62 11.23 -0.14
N ALA A 79 -8.24 10.40 0.71
CA ALA A 79 -9.66 10.51 1.06
C ALA A 79 -10.06 11.87 1.66
N LEU A 80 -9.13 12.54 2.37
CA LEU A 80 -9.35 13.88 2.93
C LEU A 80 -9.30 15.02 1.88
N ARG A 81 -8.80 14.74 0.67
CA ARG A 81 -8.56 15.77 -0.36
C ARG A 81 -9.49 15.67 -1.55
N VAL A 82 -10.28 14.61 -1.61
CA VAL A 82 -11.13 14.30 -2.75
C VAL A 82 -12.58 14.10 -2.32
N ASP A 83 -13.50 14.26 -3.25
CA ASP A 83 -14.94 14.24 -2.96
C ASP A 83 -15.60 12.93 -3.39
N THR A 84 -15.01 12.18 -4.32
CA THR A 84 -15.60 10.97 -4.87
C THR A 84 -14.81 9.70 -4.51
N PRO A 85 -15.47 8.53 -4.43
CA PRO A 85 -14.78 7.28 -4.18
C PRO A 85 -13.86 6.89 -5.35
N GLY A 86 -14.19 7.25 -6.59
CA GLY A 86 -13.34 7.03 -7.75
C GLY A 86 -12.01 7.79 -7.66
N GLU A 87 -12.03 9.02 -7.14
CA GLU A 87 -10.80 9.79 -6.90
C GLU A 87 -9.92 9.15 -5.80
N ILE A 88 -10.51 8.49 -4.80
CA ILE A 88 -9.74 7.72 -3.81
C ILE A 88 -8.99 6.58 -4.50
N ILE A 89 -9.68 5.81 -5.36
CA ILE A 89 -9.07 4.72 -6.13
C ILE A 89 -7.93 5.25 -7.01
N ARG A 90 -8.16 6.36 -7.74
CA ARG A 90 -7.12 6.98 -8.57
C ARG A 90 -5.90 7.35 -7.75
N GLY A 91 -6.07 8.12 -6.69
CA GLY A 91 -4.95 8.58 -5.87
C GLY A 91 -4.18 7.44 -5.18
N PHE A 92 -4.87 6.36 -4.79
CA PHE A 92 -4.25 5.17 -4.24
C PHE A 92 -3.35 4.45 -5.26
N LEU A 93 -3.83 4.25 -6.49
CA LEU A 93 -3.10 3.57 -7.55
C LEU A 93 -1.96 4.46 -8.10
N ASP A 94 -2.23 5.74 -8.35
CA ASP A 94 -1.26 6.68 -8.93
C ASP A 94 0.00 6.83 -8.06
N ALA A 95 -0.11 6.82 -6.74
CA ALA A 95 1.04 6.88 -5.85
C ALA A 95 2.02 5.70 -6.02
N SER A 96 1.52 4.53 -6.43
CA SER A 96 2.36 3.36 -6.72
C SER A 96 2.92 3.41 -8.13
N LEU A 97 2.13 3.90 -9.10
CA LEU A 97 2.57 4.15 -10.47
C LEU A 97 3.72 5.17 -10.51
N GLU A 98 3.58 6.29 -9.83
CA GLU A 98 4.62 7.33 -9.75
C GLU A 98 5.94 6.76 -9.25
N ARG A 99 5.92 5.94 -8.20
CA ARG A 99 7.11 5.26 -7.66
C ARG A 99 7.73 4.30 -8.66
N LEU A 100 6.89 3.50 -9.35
CA LEU A 100 7.34 2.56 -10.38
C LEU A 100 8.08 3.30 -11.50
N VAL A 101 7.47 4.36 -12.04
CA VAL A 101 8.03 5.18 -13.13
C VAL A 101 9.30 5.89 -12.65
N ALA A 102 9.28 6.54 -11.49
CA ALA A 102 10.44 7.24 -10.92
C ALA A 102 11.64 6.31 -10.70
N SER A 103 11.40 5.03 -10.41
CA SER A 103 12.46 4.02 -10.30
C SER A 103 12.96 3.47 -11.64
N GLY A 104 12.42 3.91 -12.77
CA GLY A 104 12.67 3.31 -14.08
C GLY A 104 12.16 1.87 -14.17
N TYR A 105 10.98 1.61 -13.61
CA TYR A 105 10.32 0.29 -13.56
C TYR A 105 11.09 -0.77 -12.76
N ARG A 106 11.95 -0.37 -11.81
CA ARG A 106 12.73 -1.32 -10.99
C ARG A 106 12.03 -1.68 -9.68
N GLN A 107 11.22 -0.79 -9.10
CA GLN A 107 10.63 -0.97 -7.79
C GLN A 107 9.18 -1.44 -7.89
N GLY A 108 8.91 -2.65 -7.39
CA GLY A 108 7.57 -3.20 -7.18
C GLY A 108 7.04 -2.96 -5.75
N CYS A 109 6.16 -3.85 -5.28
CA CYS A 109 5.72 -3.91 -3.89
C CYS A 109 6.88 -4.35 -2.97
N ALA A 110 6.95 -3.81 -1.76
CA ALA A 110 7.95 -4.23 -0.77
C ALA A 110 7.53 -5.50 0.00
N VAL A 111 6.23 -5.80 0.03
CA VAL A 111 5.62 -6.86 0.82
C VAL A 111 5.36 -8.12 -0.02
N ALA A 112 4.94 -7.99 -1.27
CA ALA A 112 4.63 -9.11 -2.13
C ALA A 112 5.78 -10.14 -2.27
N PRO A 113 7.06 -9.75 -2.42
CA PRO A 113 8.15 -10.72 -2.44
C PRO A 113 8.27 -11.52 -1.15
N ILE A 114 7.99 -10.89 0.01
CA ILE A 114 8.02 -11.59 1.29
C ILE A 114 6.95 -12.69 1.32
N VAL A 115 5.73 -12.38 0.89
CA VAL A 115 4.62 -13.38 0.83
C VAL A 115 4.99 -14.59 -0.02
N LEU A 116 5.68 -14.37 -1.14
CA LEU A 116 6.04 -15.43 -2.08
C LEU A 116 7.25 -16.27 -1.62
N GLU A 117 8.11 -15.71 -0.78
CA GLU A 117 9.45 -16.26 -0.52
C GLU A 117 9.62 -16.78 0.91
N VAL A 118 8.71 -16.48 1.85
CA VAL A 118 8.82 -16.94 3.24
C VAL A 118 7.81 -18.05 3.56
N PRO A 119 8.14 -18.98 4.49
CA PRO A 119 7.20 -19.98 4.94
C PRO A 119 5.95 -19.37 5.58
N GLN A 120 4.77 -19.92 5.29
CA GLN A 120 3.49 -19.42 5.81
C GLN A 120 3.35 -19.50 7.34
N THR A 121 4.22 -20.27 8.00
CA THR A 121 4.25 -20.45 9.46
C THR A 121 5.14 -19.43 10.18
N SER A 122 5.83 -18.55 9.44
CA SER A 122 6.72 -17.54 10.04
C SER A 122 5.95 -16.37 10.64
N THR A 123 6.54 -15.70 11.63
CA THR A 123 6.00 -14.45 12.19
C THR A 123 5.95 -13.34 11.16
N LEU A 124 6.87 -13.35 10.21
CA LEU A 124 6.91 -12.41 9.10
C LEU A 124 5.73 -12.62 8.13
N SER A 125 5.33 -13.89 7.88
CA SER A 125 4.12 -14.19 7.09
C SER A 125 2.85 -13.65 7.75
N GLU A 126 2.74 -13.78 9.07
CA GLU A 126 1.61 -13.19 9.81
C GLU A 126 1.57 -11.67 9.70
N ALA A 127 2.73 -11.00 9.76
CA ALA A 127 2.82 -9.55 9.57
C ALA A 127 2.36 -9.14 8.16
N THR A 128 2.75 -9.87 7.11
CA THR A 128 2.30 -9.59 5.74
C THR A 128 0.80 -9.77 5.57
N ARG A 129 0.22 -10.84 6.15
CA ARG A 129 -1.21 -11.10 6.11
C ARG A 129 -1.99 -9.94 6.72
N ARG A 130 -1.58 -9.48 7.92
CA ARG A 130 -2.22 -8.33 8.57
C ARG A 130 -2.09 -7.06 7.73
N SER A 131 -0.91 -6.80 7.18
CA SER A 131 -0.69 -5.60 6.35
C SER A 131 -1.65 -5.51 5.17
N PHE A 132 -1.88 -6.62 4.45
CA PHE A 132 -2.85 -6.65 3.35
C PHE A 132 -4.30 -6.51 3.84
N GLN A 133 -4.68 -7.21 4.91
CA GLN A 133 -6.02 -7.11 5.49
C GLN A 133 -6.34 -5.68 5.94
N ASP A 134 -5.44 -5.06 6.71
CA ASP A 134 -5.62 -3.70 7.22
C ASP A 134 -5.73 -2.68 6.08
N SER A 135 -4.94 -2.87 5.01
CA SER A 135 -4.98 -1.98 3.84
C SER A 135 -6.31 -2.08 3.08
N VAL A 136 -6.88 -3.28 2.95
CA VAL A 136 -8.21 -3.48 2.33
C VAL A 136 -9.29 -2.87 3.23
N VAL A 137 -9.24 -3.12 4.53
CA VAL A 137 -10.22 -2.58 5.49
C VAL A 137 -10.23 -1.06 5.49
N ILE A 138 -9.05 -0.41 5.54
CA ILE A 138 -9.01 1.07 5.55
C ILE A 138 -9.49 1.66 4.23
N LEU A 139 -9.14 1.05 3.09
CA LEU A 139 -9.63 1.51 1.79
C LEU A 139 -11.15 1.37 1.70
N ALA A 140 -11.71 0.23 2.10
CA ALA A 140 -13.16 0.01 2.14
C ALA A 140 -13.87 1.05 3.01
N ALA A 141 -13.34 1.35 4.21
CA ALA A 141 -13.90 2.37 5.09
C ALA A 141 -13.94 3.76 4.42
N ARG A 142 -12.87 4.16 3.72
CA ARG A 142 -12.84 5.45 3.01
C ARG A 142 -13.81 5.50 1.82
N LEU A 143 -13.98 4.38 1.10
CA LEU A 143 -14.96 4.26 0.02
C LEU A 143 -16.38 4.38 0.57
N THR A 144 -16.69 3.72 1.70
CA THR A 144 -18.00 3.83 2.35
C THR A 144 -18.30 5.26 2.82
N GLU A 145 -17.34 5.96 3.39
CA GLU A 145 -17.48 7.38 3.76
C GLU A 145 -17.78 8.30 2.57
N LYS A 146 -17.43 7.87 1.35
CA LYS A 146 -17.73 8.59 0.10
C LYS A 146 -18.96 8.03 -0.63
N GLY A 147 -19.78 7.23 0.05
CA GLY A 147 -21.10 6.81 -0.43
C GLY A 147 -21.14 5.46 -1.13
N VAL A 148 -20.06 4.70 -1.20
CA VAL A 148 -20.12 3.30 -1.68
C VAL A 148 -20.84 2.45 -0.61
N PRO A 149 -21.86 1.65 -0.97
CA PRO A 149 -22.53 0.76 -0.02
C PRO A 149 -21.56 -0.18 0.69
N ALA A 150 -21.75 -0.41 2.00
CA ALA A 150 -20.81 -1.16 2.82
C ALA A 150 -20.58 -2.60 2.30
N GLU A 151 -21.61 -3.24 1.76
CA GLU A 151 -21.55 -4.57 1.14
C GLU A 151 -20.72 -4.61 -0.15
N ALA A 152 -20.60 -3.49 -0.87
CA ALA A 152 -19.81 -3.35 -2.08
C ALA A 152 -18.39 -2.81 -1.83
N ALA A 153 -18.22 -2.03 -0.77
CA ALA A 153 -16.95 -1.34 -0.49
C ALA A 153 -15.78 -2.29 -0.23
N HIS A 154 -15.99 -3.36 0.56
CA HIS A 154 -14.94 -4.33 0.86
C HIS A 154 -14.52 -5.15 -0.37
N PRO A 155 -15.43 -5.74 -1.17
CA PRO A 155 -15.08 -6.41 -2.42
C PRO A 155 -14.33 -5.49 -3.40
N LEU A 156 -14.78 -4.23 -3.55
CA LEU A 156 -14.13 -3.25 -4.41
C LEU A 156 -12.72 -2.90 -3.93
N ALA A 157 -12.53 -2.68 -2.62
CA ALA A 157 -11.23 -2.42 -2.05
C ALA A 157 -10.26 -3.61 -2.23
N ALA A 158 -10.75 -4.84 -2.05
CA ALA A 158 -9.97 -6.05 -2.28
C ALA A 158 -9.57 -6.18 -3.77
N ALA A 159 -10.50 -5.91 -4.69
CA ALA A 159 -10.23 -5.90 -6.13
C ALA A 159 -9.19 -4.82 -6.50
N ALA A 160 -9.30 -3.61 -5.94
CA ALA A 160 -8.35 -2.52 -6.18
C ALA A 160 -6.93 -2.88 -5.69
N TYR A 161 -6.83 -3.53 -4.54
CA TYR A 161 -5.55 -3.97 -4.01
C TYR A 161 -4.93 -5.11 -4.85
N ALA A 162 -5.72 -6.10 -5.24
CA ALA A 162 -5.27 -7.18 -6.14
C ALA A 162 -4.84 -6.64 -7.51
N ALA A 163 -5.60 -5.67 -8.05
CA ALA A 163 -5.27 -4.99 -9.30
C ALA A 163 -3.95 -4.20 -9.21
N LEU A 164 -3.69 -3.52 -8.08
CA LEU A 164 -2.44 -2.83 -7.81
C LEU A 164 -1.24 -3.79 -7.92
N GLU A 165 -1.30 -4.93 -7.22
CA GLU A 165 -0.20 -5.91 -7.23
C GLU A 165 0.02 -6.49 -8.64
N GLY A 166 -1.06 -6.84 -9.34
CA GLY A 166 -0.99 -7.31 -10.73
C GLY A 166 -0.43 -6.25 -11.69
N ALA A 167 -0.88 -5.00 -11.56
CA ALA A 167 -0.42 -3.88 -12.37
C ALA A 167 1.07 -3.59 -12.17
N LEU A 168 1.57 -3.67 -10.92
CA LEU A 168 3.01 -3.54 -10.62
C LEU A 168 3.85 -4.58 -11.37
N ILE A 169 3.42 -5.84 -11.35
CA ILE A 169 4.14 -6.94 -12.03
C ILE A 169 4.13 -6.74 -13.55
N ILE A 170 2.95 -6.51 -14.13
CA ILE A 170 2.78 -6.39 -15.58
C ILE A 170 3.50 -5.14 -16.10
N SER A 171 3.30 -3.99 -15.46
CA SER A 171 3.92 -2.72 -15.88
C SER A 171 5.44 -2.76 -15.76
N ARG A 172 5.97 -3.42 -14.72
CA ARG A 172 7.42 -3.66 -14.58
C ARG A 172 7.96 -4.52 -15.73
N SER A 173 7.26 -5.59 -16.11
CA SER A 173 7.64 -6.50 -17.19
C SER A 173 7.60 -5.81 -18.55
N LEU A 174 6.53 -5.09 -18.85
CA LEU A 174 6.31 -4.42 -20.13
C LEU A 174 6.98 -3.03 -20.21
N ARG A 175 7.48 -2.49 -19.11
CA ARG A 175 7.98 -1.10 -18.97
C ARG A 175 6.97 -0.08 -19.51
N SER A 176 5.68 -0.28 -19.18
CA SER A 176 4.54 0.51 -19.65
C SER A 176 3.59 0.82 -18.51
N THR A 177 2.96 1.98 -18.54
CA THR A 177 1.95 2.43 -17.58
C THR A 177 0.54 1.95 -17.90
N THR A 178 0.30 1.42 -19.10
CA THR A 178 -1.03 1.10 -19.64
C THR A 178 -1.87 0.21 -18.71
N SER A 179 -1.27 -0.81 -18.08
CA SER A 179 -2.01 -1.68 -17.15
C SER A 179 -2.52 -0.94 -15.92
N PHE A 180 -1.72 -0.01 -15.37
CA PHE A 180 -2.16 0.85 -14.26
C PHE A 180 -3.28 1.79 -14.68
N GLU A 181 -3.10 2.49 -15.79
CA GLU A 181 -4.07 3.46 -16.29
C GLU A 181 -5.42 2.80 -16.56
N THR A 182 -5.43 1.63 -17.22
CA THR A 182 -6.65 0.87 -17.50
C THR A 182 -7.35 0.44 -16.20
N LEU A 183 -6.64 -0.19 -15.27
CA LEU A 183 -7.22 -0.69 -14.02
C LEU A 183 -7.68 0.45 -13.11
N ARG A 184 -6.92 1.54 -13.04
CA ARG A 184 -7.28 2.76 -12.33
C ARG A 184 -8.61 3.32 -12.81
N ASP A 185 -8.76 3.47 -14.12
CA ASP A 185 -9.95 4.10 -14.69
C ASP A 185 -11.19 3.20 -14.58
N VAL A 186 -11.04 1.89 -14.79
CA VAL A 186 -12.13 0.91 -14.62
C VAL A 186 -12.60 0.86 -13.16
N LEU A 187 -11.69 0.75 -12.21
CA LEU A 187 -12.05 0.64 -10.80
C LEU A 187 -12.59 1.94 -10.21
N ALA A 188 -12.07 3.08 -10.68
CA ALA A 188 -12.59 4.39 -10.28
C ALA A 188 -14.00 4.63 -10.82
N ALA A 189 -14.27 4.28 -12.08
CA ALA A 189 -15.61 4.35 -12.65
C ALA A 189 -16.61 3.44 -11.91
N GLU A 190 -16.18 2.24 -11.52
CA GLU A 190 -17.02 1.32 -10.74
C GLU A 190 -17.32 1.88 -9.35
N ALA A 191 -16.35 2.49 -8.69
CA ALA A 191 -16.56 3.13 -7.38
C ALA A 191 -17.61 4.26 -7.46
N ASP A 192 -17.49 5.12 -8.47
CA ASP A 192 -18.43 6.22 -8.69
C ASP A 192 -19.84 5.71 -9.08
N ARG A 193 -19.94 4.67 -9.93
CA ARG A 193 -21.20 4.02 -10.29
C ARG A 193 -21.94 3.45 -9.06
N LEU A 194 -21.25 2.73 -8.20
CA LEU A 194 -21.83 2.14 -6.98
C LEU A 194 -22.39 3.22 -6.03
N ARG A 195 -21.68 4.35 -5.88
CA ARG A 195 -22.16 5.50 -5.13
C ARG A 195 -23.44 6.08 -5.71
N ASP A 196 -23.46 6.31 -7.04
CA ASP A 196 -24.57 6.98 -7.72
C ASP A 196 -25.83 6.10 -7.71
N GLU A 197 -25.70 4.79 -7.86
CA GLU A 197 -26.80 3.84 -7.73
C GLU A 197 -27.40 3.84 -6.32
N ALA A 198 -26.55 3.88 -5.28
CA ALA A 198 -27.02 3.95 -3.90
C ALA A 198 -27.76 5.26 -3.59
N ALA A 199 -27.28 6.37 -4.12
CA ALA A 199 -27.94 7.68 -4.00
C ALA A 199 -29.30 7.71 -4.71
N GLY A 200 -29.41 7.11 -5.91
CA GLY A 200 -30.66 7.00 -6.66
C GLY A 200 -31.70 6.13 -5.97
N ALA A 201 -31.30 4.97 -5.44
CA ALA A 201 -32.20 4.08 -4.70
C ALA A 201 -32.77 4.71 -3.41
N GLY A 202 -32.01 5.59 -2.74
CA GLY A 202 -32.45 6.34 -1.57
C GLY A 202 -33.47 7.45 -1.89
N GLY A 203 -33.38 8.05 -3.09
CA GLY A 203 -34.27 9.13 -3.56
C GLY A 203 -35.70 8.63 -3.88
N ASP A 204 -35.81 7.48 -4.54
CA ASP A 204 -37.10 6.92 -4.94
C ASP A 204 -37.93 6.45 -3.74
N GLY A 205 -37.28 5.92 -2.70
CA GLY A 205 -37.96 5.48 -1.46
C GLY A 205 -38.57 6.64 -0.66
N ALA A 206 -37.96 7.82 -0.66
CA ALA A 206 -38.46 8.99 0.03
C ALA A 206 -39.66 9.63 -0.67
N SER A 207 -39.72 9.57 -2.00
CA SER A 207 -40.82 10.10 -2.80
C SER A 207 -42.09 9.26 -2.70
N ALA A 208 -41.95 7.93 -2.58
CA ALA A 208 -43.09 7.01 -2.45
C ALA A 208 -43.82 7.12 -1.10
N LEU A 209 -43.09 7.43 -0.02
CA LEU A 209 -43.68 7.66 1.32
C LEU A 209 -44.43 8.97 1.44
N ALA A 210 -44.04 10.00 0.68
CA ALA A 210 -44.72 11.30 0.66
C ALA A 210 -46.02 11.29 -0.14
N ALA A 211 -46.19 10.39 -1.12
CA ALA A 211 -47.37 10.29 -1.97
C ALA A 211 -48.49 9.39 -1.38
N GLY A 212 -48.25 8.61 -0.34
CA GLY A 212 -49.22 7.70 0.28
C GLY A 212 -49.98 8.25 1.50
N GLY A 213 -49.80 9.54 1.86
CA GLY A 213 -50.37 10.19 3.05
C GLY A 213 -51.45 11.25 2.76
N ALA A 214 -52.26 11.13 1.71
CA ALA A 214 -53.36 12.01 1.42
C ALA A 214 -54.71 11.30 1.49
#